data_1fcece56126cb8bbc5ad653579bbbccb
#
_entry.id   1fcece56126cb8bbc5ad653579bbbccb
#
_cell.length_a   1.000
_cell.length_b   1.000
_cell.length_c   1.000
_cell.angle_alpha   90.00
_cell.angle_beta   90.00
_cell.angle_gamma   90.00
#
_symmetry.space_group_name_H-M   'P 1'
#
loop_
_entity.id
_entity.type
_entity.pdbx_description
1 polymer ?
#
loop_
_entity_poly.entity_id
_entity_poly.type
_entity_poly.pdbx_seq_one_letter_code
_entity_poly.pdbx_strand_id
1 'polypeptide(L)'
;MRGAVVICRRGRLRRMGATERARTASAQLPEMDYLLLKLTHVACAALSYAGFVLRGIWMIRDSRMLERRWARVLPHAVDTVLLASAIALAVMLKQYPLAEPWLTAKVVALVVYIVLGMVALRHGATRRIRTGAWIAAQAVFLYIVAVALTRSVLIVS
;
A
#
# COMPACT_ATOMS: atom_id res chain seq x y z
N MET A 1 1.82 -61.24 23.45
CA MET A 1 0.91 -60.06 23.38
C MET A 1 1.59 -58.67 23.55
N ARG A 2 2.91 -58.53 23.36
CA ARG A 2 3.63 -57.21 23.53
C ARG A 2 3.86 -56.43 22.24
N GLY A 3 3.63 -57.02 21.06
CA GLY A 3 3.92 -56.37 19.77
C GLY A 3 2.82 -55.42 19.24
N ALA A 4 1.56 -55.73 19.50
CA ALA A 4 0.40 -55.00 18.96
C ALA A 4 0.23 -53.59 19.57
N VAL A 5 0.61 -53.40 20.84
CA VAL A 5 0.48 -52.13 21.56
C VAL A 5 1.48 -51.08 21.04
N VAL A 6 2.69 -51.52 20.66
CA VAL A 6 3.75 -50.59 20.17
C VAL A 6 3.42 -50.05 18.78
N ILE A 7 2.84 -50.84 17.89
CA ILE A 7 2.50 -50.42 16.53
C ILE A 7 1.35 -49.38 16.55
N CYS A 8 0.35 -49.60 17.43
CA CYS A 8 -0.77 -48.67 17.56
C CYS A 8 -0.33 -47.29 18.12
N ARG A 9 0.63 -47.26 19.04
CA ARG A 9 1.17 -46.04 19.63
C ARG A 9 1.97 -45.22 18.60
N ARG A 10 2.81 -45.89 17.75
CA ARG A 10 3.57 -45.19 16.66
C ARG A 10 2.66 -44.62 15.59
N GLY A 11 1.58 -45.29 15.23
CA GLY A 11 0.62 -44.78 14.26
C GLY A 11 -0.15 -43.54 14.76
N ARG A 12 -0.46 -43.50 16.05
CA ARG A 12 -1.15 -42.36 16.67
C ARG A 12 -0.25 -41.12 16.76
N LEU A 13 1.01 -41.29 17.15
CA LEU A 13 2.00 -40.17 17.19
C LEU A 13 2.30 -39.61 15.79
N ARG A 14 2.33 -40.49 14.77
CA ARG A 14 2.54 -40.06 13.38
C ARG A 14 1.35 -39.30 12.81
N ARG A 15 0.12 -39.66 13.18
CA ARG A 15 -1.11 -38.92 12.79
C ARG A 15 -1.22 -37.59 13.52
N MET A 16 -0.84 -37.49 14.80
CA MET A 16 -0.81 -36.23 15.54
C MET A 16 0.17 -35.22 14.92
N GLY A 17 1.36 -35.68 14.52
CA GLY A 17 2.32 -34.81 13.83
C GLY A 17 1.86 -34.37 12.43
N ALA A 18 1.09 -35.18 11.71
CA ALA A 18 0.54 -34.80 10.41
C ALA A 18 -0.60 -33.74 10.53
N THR A 19 -1.47 -33.91 11.52
CA THR A 19 -2.56 -32.93 11.79
C THR A 19 -2.03 -31.60 12.32
N GLU A 20 -0.97 -31.64 13.10
CA GLU A 20 -0.30 -30.45 13.63
C GLU A 20 0.44 -29.68 12.52
N ARG A 21 1.13 -30.40 11.63
CA ARG A 21 1.75 -29.81 10.43
C ARG A 21 0.71 -29.23 9.46
N ALA A 22 -0.43 -29.88 9.28
CA ALA A 22 -1.52 -29.35 8.46
C ALA A 22 -2.15 -28.09 9.09
N ARG A 23 -2.29 -28.04 10.42
CA ARG A 23 -2.76 -26.86 11.15
C ARG A 23 -1.77 -25.69 11.06
N THR A 24 -0.48 -25.95 11.22
CA THR A 24 0.54 -24.90 11.07
C THR A 24 0.63 -24.40 9.63
N ALA A 25 0.55 -25.28 8.64
CA ALA A 25 0.51 -24.89 7.23
C ALA A 25 -0.72 -24.04 6.88
N SER A 26 -1.91 -24.43 7.37
CA SER A 26 -3.14 -23.64 7.14
C SER A 26 -3.16 -22.29 7.89
N ALA A 27 -2.46 -22.17 9.00
CA ALA A 27 -2.31 -20.91 9.74
C ALA A 27 -1.29 -19.97 9.07
N GLN A 28 -0.32 -20.49 8.33
CA GLN A 28 0.69 -19.69 7.63
C GLN A 28 0.18 -19.09 6.31
N LEU A 29 -0.81 -19.70 5.65
CA LEU A 29 -1.37 -19.20 4.39
C LEU A 29 -1.91 -17.77 4.50
N PRO A 30 -2.74 -17.40 5.50
CA PRO A 30 -3.24 -16.04 5.63
C PRO A 30 -2.14 -15.02 5.98
N GLU A 31 -1.08 -15.41 6.66
CA GLU A 31 0.06 -14.52 6.96
C GLU A 31 0.90 -14.24 5.71
N MET A 32 1.12 -15.24 4.86
CA MET A 32 1.83 -15.07 3.59
C MET A 32 1.04 -14.18 2.63
N ASP A 33 -0.29 -14.39 2.53
CA ASP A 33 -1.17 -13.56 1.70
C ASP A 33 -1.17 -12.10 2.17
N TYR A 34 -1.22 -11.86 3.48
CA TYR A 34 -1.11 -10.53 4.07
C TYR A 34 0.24 -9.87 3.76
N LEU A 35 1.35 -10.60 3.90
CA LEU A 35 2.68 -10.07 3.63
C LEU A 35 2.85 -9.70 2.16
N LEU A 36 2.42 -10.56 1.24
CA LEU A 36 2.46 -10.31 -0.19
C LEU A 36 1.61 -9.10 -0.57
N LEU A 37 0.41 -8.98 -0.03
CA LEU A 37 -0.48 -7.85 -0.26
C LEU A 37 0.11 -6.54 0.28
N LYS A 38 0.70 -6.57 1.46
CA LYS A 38 1.40 -5.43 2.08
C LYS A 38 2.60 -5.00 1.23
N LEU A 39 3.44 -5.95 0.79
CA LEU A 39 4.60 -5.66 -0.05
C LEU A 39 4.17 -5.07 -1.40
N THR A 40 3.14 -5.63 -2.02
CA THR A 40 2.56 -5.11 -3.27
C THR A 40 2.07 -3.68 -3.08
N HIS A 41 1.33 -3.41 -1.99
CA HIS A 41 0.85 -2.06 -1.67
C HIS A 41 2.01 -1.07 -1.51
N VAL A 42 3.03 -1.41 -0.73
CA VAL A 42 4.20 -0.54 -0.50
C VAL A 42 5.00 -0.33 -1.79
N ALA A 43 5.21 -1.37 -2.59
CA ALA A 43 5.90 -1.27 -3.88
C ALA A 43 5.14 -0.35 -4.86
N CYS A 44 3.82 -0.52 -4.96
CA CYS A 44 2.98 0.35 -5.79
C CYS A 44 2.98 1.79 -5.30
N ALA A 45 2.99 2.03 -3.97
CA ALA A 45 3.10 3.37 -3.40
C ALA A 45 4.43 4.03 -3.77
N ALA A 46 5.55 3.31 -3.65
CA ALA A 46 6.86 3.80 -4.05
C ALA A 46 6.95 4.09 -5.55
N LEU A 47 6.41 3.22 -6.40
CA LEU A 47 6.37 3.42 -7.86
C LEU A 47 5.47 4.60 -8.26
N SER A 48 4.30 4.74 -7.66
CA SER A 48 3.38 5.88 -7.88
C SER A 48 4.06 7.19 -7.50
N TYR A 49 4.71 7.23 -6.33
CA TYR A 49 5.45 8.40 -5.88
C TYR A 49 6.63 8.75 -6.80
N ALA A 50 7.47 7.78 -7.15
CA ALA A 50 8.59 7.99 -8.07
C ALA A 50 8.11 8.50 -9.44
N GLY A 51 7.02 7.93 -9.97
CA GLY A 51 6.37 8.39 -11.20
C GLY A 51 5.81 9.81 -11.09
N PHE A 52 5.28 10.19 -9.91
CA PHE A 52 4.81 11.55 -9.66
C PHE A 52 5.96 12.56 -9.61
N VAL A 53 7.05 12.22 -8.90
CA VAL A 53 8.26 13.05 -8.85
C VAL A 53 8.84 13.26 -10.24
N LEU A 54 8.98 12.19 -11.02
CA LEU A 54 9.53 12.23 -12.38
C LEU A 54 8.68 13.10 -13.31
N ARG A 55 7.35 12.98 -13.25
CA ARG A 55 6.43 13.83 -14.03
C ARG A 55 6.51 15.29 -13.62
N GLY A 56 6.70 15.59 -12.33
CA GLY A 56 6.92 16.96 -11.85
C GLY A 56 8.22 17.55 -12.39
N ILE A 57 9.30 16.78 -12.43
CA ILE A 57 10.57 17.20 -13.04
C ILE A 57 10.39 17.49 -14.53
N TRP A 58 9.68 16.62 -15.27
CA TRP A 58 9.37 16.86 -16.68
C TRP A 58 8.50 18.09 -16.90
N MET A 59 7.55 18.35 -15.99
CA MET A 59 6.74 19.55 -16.01
C MET A 59 7.59 20.83 -15.81
N ILE A 60 8.54 20.82 -14.87
CA ILE A 60 9.44 21.93 -14.61
C ILE A 60 10.40 22.17 -15.80
N ARG A 61 10.80 21.11 -16.49
CA ARG A 61 11.72 21.17 -17.64
C ARG A 61 11.02 21.35 -18.98
N ASP A 62 9.70 21.57 -19.02
CA ASP A 62 8.87 21.66 -20.23
C ASP A 62 9.13 20.51 -21.23
N SER A 63 9.34 19.30 -20.72
CA SER A 63 9.68 18.13 -21.52
C SER A 63 8.45 17.56 -22.21
N ARG A 64 8.57 17.25 -23.52
CA ARG A 64 7.53 16.56 -24.33
C ARG A 64 7.23 15.16 -23.82
N MET A 65 8.04 14.58 -22.92
CA MET A 65 7.81 13.27 -22.31
C MET A 65 6.49 13.19 -21.55
N LEU A 66 6.02 14.33 -21.01
CA LEU A 66 4.74 14.42 -20.29
C LEU A 66 3.51 14.16 -21.20
N GLU A 67 3.65 14.39 -22.51
CA GLU A 67 2.59 14.21 -23.51
C GLU A 67 2.45 12.76 -23.99
N ARG A 68 3.46 11.92 -23.76
CA ARG A 68 3.45 10.53 -24.19
C ARG A 68 2.35 9.73 -23.52
N ARG A 69 1.67 8.85 -24.27
CA ARG A 69 0.55 8.02 -23.79
C ARG A 69 0.93 7.18 -22.55
N TRP A 70 2.12 6.56 -22.54
CA TRP A 70 2.55 5.75 -21.42
C TRP A 70 2.74 6.57 -20.13
N ALA A 71 3.20 7.83 -20.22
CA ALA A 71 3.35 8.71 -19.06
C ALA A 71 1.99 9.08 -18.42
N ARG A 72 0.89 8.91 -19.16
CA ARG A 72 -0.49 9.12 -18.68
C ARG A 72 -1.15 7.83 -18.18
N VAL A 73 -0.97 6.72 -18.90
CA VAL A 73 -1.66 5.44 -18.63
C VAL A 73 -1.00 4.68 -17.47
N LEU A 74 0.35 4.58 -17.47
CA LEU A 74 1.07 3.81 -16.48
C LEU A 74 0.77 4.21 -15.03
N PRO A 75 0.72 5.52 -14.67
CA PRO A 75 0.35 5.92 -13.32
C PRO A 75 -1.05 5.46 -12.91
N HIS A 76 -2.04 5.55 -13.81
CA HIS A 76 -3.40 5.11 -13.51
C HIS A 76 -3.47 3.61 -13.21
N ALA A 77 -2.70 2.78 -13.94
CA ALA A 77 -2.63 1.35 -13.67
C ALA A 77 -2.00 1.08 -12.29
N VAL A 78 -0.89 1.74 -11.96
CA VAL A 78 -0.22 1.59 -10.65
C VAL A 78 -1.14 2.09 -9.52
N ASP A 79 -1.78 3.24 -9.68
CA ASP A 79 -2.69 3.82 -8.69
C ASP A 79 -3.94 2.94 -8.47
N THR A 80 -4.44 2.26 -9.52
CA THR A 80 -5.54 1.30 -9.41
C THR A 80 -5.15 0.09 -8.57
N VAL A 81 -3.97 -0.49 -8.82
CA VAL A 81 -3.45 -1.62 -8.03
C VAL A 81 -3.19 -1.18 -6.58
N LEU A 82 -2.65 0.04 -6.40
CA LEU A 82 -2.43 0.63 -5.09
C LEU A 82 -3.73 0.77 -4.29
N LEU A 83 -4.80 1.28 -4.92
CA LEU A 83 -6.10 1.44 -4.28
C LEU A 83 -6.74 0.08 -3.97
N ALA A 84 -6.70 -0.86 -4.91
CA ALA A 84 -7.24 -2.20 -4.72
C ALA A 84 -6.54 -2.93 -3.55
N SER A 85 -5.20 -2.85 -3.48
CA SER A 85 -4.43 -3.42 -2.37
C SER A 85 -4.72 -2.73 -1.03
N ALA A 86 -4.97 -1.41 -1.02
CA ALA A 86 -5.35 -0.67 0.19
C ALA A 86 -6.72 -1.15 0.72
N ILE A 87 -7.70 -1.31 -0.15
CA ILE A 87 -9.03 -1.81 0.21
C ILE A 87 -8.94 -3.24 0.74
N ALA A 88 -8.20 -4.11 0.05
CA ALA A 88 -8.01 -5.49 0.49
C ALA A 88 -7.35 -5.56 1.87
N LEU A 89 -6.31 -4.76 2.14
CA LEU A 89 -5.68 -4.66 3.46
C LEU A 89 -6.64 -4.15 4.53
N ALA A 90 -7.46 -3.14 4.24
CA ALA A 90 -8.46 -2.62 5.17
C ALA A 90 -9.50 -3.69 5.55
N VAL A 91 -9.98 -4.46 4.57
CA VAL A 91 -10.93 -5.56 4.79
C VAL A 91 -10.29 -6.68 5.60
N MET A 92 -9.05 -7.11 5.27
CA MET A 92 -8.35 -8.17 6.02
C MET A 92 -8.10 -7.78 7.47
N LEU A 93 -7.73 -6.52 7.72
CA LEU A 93 -7.44 -6.00 9.07
C LEU A 93 -8.71 -5.58 9.82
N LYS A 94 -9.89 -5.60 9.17
CA LYS A 94 -11.17 -5.11 9.70
C LYS A 94 -11.07 -3.66 10.23
N GLN A 95 -10.21 -2.86 9.61
CA GLN A 95 -9.99 -1.45 9.94
C GLN A 95 -10.67 -0.58 8.88
N TYR A 96 -11.64 0.21 9.31
CA TYR A 96 -12.43 1.04 8.40
C TYR A 96 -12.12 2.52 8.61
N PRO A 97 -12.07 3.32 7.51
CA PRO A 97 -12.08 4.78 7.63
C PRO A 97 -13.27 5.22 8.48
N LEU A 98 -13.11 6.26 9.29
CA LEU A 98 -14.08 6.80 10.28
C LEU A 98 -14.10 6.05 11.63
N ALA A 99 -13.76 4.78 11.69
CA ALA A 99 -13.59 4.06 12.94
C ALA A 99 -12.22 4.34 13.58
N GLU A 100 -11.19 4.45 12.72
CA GLU A 100 -9.81 4.69 13.14
C GLU A 100 -9.35 6.10 12.72
N PRO A 101 -9.05 7.03 13.65
CA PRO A 101 -8.68 8.41 13.33
C PRO A 101 -7.44 8.52 12.43
N TRP A 102 -6.42 7.68 12.64
CA TRP A 102 -5.20 7.67 11.82
C TRP A 102 -5.46 7.23 10.37
N LEU A 103 -6.40 6.29 10.17
CA LEU A 103 -6.79 5.83 8.84
C LEU A 103 -7.62 6.90 8.11
N THR A 104 -8.51 7.57 8.83
CA THR A 104 -9.28 8.71 8.33
C THR A 104 -8.36 9.85 7.88
N ALA A 105 -7.38 10.23 8.71
CA ALA A 105 -6.39 11.24 8.38
C ALA A 105 -5.61 10.87 7.11
N LYS A 106 -5.22 9.60 6.95
CA LYS A 106 -4.55 9.09 5.76
C LYS A 106 -5.41 9.21 4.50
N VAL A 107 -6.69 8.86 4.58
CA VAL A 107 -7.63 8.96 3.45
C VAL A 107 -7.85 10.42 3.06
N VAL A 108 -8.07 11.32 4.01
CA VAL A 108 -8.23 12.76 3.77
C VAL A 108 -6.95 13.33 3.13
N ALA A 109 -5.79 13.03 3.68
CA ALA A 109 -4.51 13.47 3.12
C ALA A 109 -4.28 12.92 1.70
N LEU A 110 -4.72 11.69 1.42
CA LEU A 110 -4.66 11.12 0.07
C LEU A 110 -5.53 11.90 -0.93
N VAL A 111 -6.74 12.30 -0.54
CA VAL A 111 -7.61 13.14 -1.37
C VAL A 111 -6.94 14.50 -1.65
N VAL A 112 -6.37 15.14 -0.63
CA VAL A 112 -5.63 16.39 -0.80
C VAL A 112 -4.43 16.20 -1.74
N TYR A 113 -3.67 15.11 -1.59
CA TYR A 113 -2.55 14.76 -2.48
C TYR A 113 -3.00 14.63 -3.95
N ILE A 114 -4.13 13.96 -4.19
CA ILE A 114 -4.68 13.79 -5.55
C ILE A 114 -5.07 15.14 -6.15
N VAL A 115 -5.76 16.00 -5.39
CA VAL A 115 -6.16 17.35 -5.84
C VAL A 115 -4.93 18.18 -6.17
N LEU A 116 -3.94 18.22 -5.30
CA LEU A 116 -2.67 18.93 -5.54
C LEU A 116 -1.94 18.38 -6.76
N GLY A 117 -1.93 17.06 -6.95
CA GLY A 117 -1.37 16.41 -8.14
C GLY A 117 -2.07 16.81 -9.43
N MET A 118 -3.40 16.92 -9.41
CA MET A 118 -4.18 17.42 -10.57
C MET A 118 -3.85 18.88 -10.89
N VAL A 119 -3.75 19.74 -9.89
CA VAL A 119 -3.35 21.14 -10.07
C VAL A 119 -1.92 21.23 -10.62
N ALA A 120 -0.99 20.47 -10.07
CA ALA A 120 0.40 20.46 -10.50
C ALA A 120 0.58 20.03 -11.96
N LEU A 121 -0.10 18.94 -12.38
CA LEU A 121 0.17 18.30 -13.68
C LEU A 121 -0.80 18.72 -14.79
N ARG A 122 -2.02 19.23 -14.46
CA ARG A 122 -3.06 19.52 -15.46
C ARG A 122 -3.70 20.90 -15.37
N HIS A 123 -4.10 21.36 -14.18
CA HIS A 123 -5.01 22.49 -14.01
C HIS A 123 -4.35 23.79 -13.55
N GLY A 124 -3.07 23.76 -13.18
CA GLY A 124 -2.38 25.00 -12.75
C GLY A 124 -2.23 26.00 -13.90
N ALA A 125 -2.77 27.21 -13.71
CA ALA A 125 -2.78 28.28 -14.71
C ALA A 125 -1.38 28.81 -15.02
N THR A 126 -0.47 28.80 -14.05
CA THR A 126 0.90 29.30 -14.20
C THR A 126 1.92 28.25 -13.75
N ARG A 127 3.15 28.37 -14.27
CA ARG A 127 4.24 27.48 -13.86
C ARG A 127 4.51 27.57 -12.35
N ARG A 128 4.38 28.77 -11.76
CA ARG A 128 4.56 28.96 -10.30
C ARG A 128 3.52 28.19 -9.50
N ILE A 129 2.24 28.25 -9.88
CA ILE A 129 1.15 27.51 -9.23
C ILE A 129 1.38 26.00 -9.36
N ARG A 130 1.76 25.51 -10.55
CA ARG A 130 2.05 24.09 -10.79
C ARG A 130 3.21 23.59 -9.93
N THR A 131 4.30 24.35 -9.86
CA THR A 131 5.47 24.00 -9.03
C THR A 131 5.13 24.04 -7.54
N GLY A 132 4.41 25.07 -7.08
CA GLY A 132 3.96 25.19 -5.70
C GLY A 132 3.04 24.02 -5.29
N ALA A 133 2.06 23.67 -6.12
CA ALA A 133 1.19 22.52 -5.90
C ALA A 133 1.96 21.18 -5.89
N TRP A 134 2.98 21.04 -6.74
CA TRP A 134 3.84 19.85 -6.76
C TRP A 134 4.67 19.72 -5.47
N ILE A 135 5.26 20.81 -4.97
CA ILE A 135 5.98 20.82 -3.69
C ILE A 135 5.04 20.51 -2.52
N ALA A 136 3.86 21.14 -2.48
CA ALA A 136 2.85 20.88 -1.46
C ALA A 136 2.40 19.39 -1.46
N ALA A 137 2.22 18.79 -2.64
CA ALA A 137 1.89 17.37 -2.76
C ALA A 137 2.99 16.48 -2.18
N GLN A 138 4.29 16.82 -2.33
CA GLN A 138 5.39 16.09 -1.72
C GLN A 138 5.27 16.10 -0.18
N ALA A 139 5.00 17.26 0.42
CA ALA A 139 4.83 17.39 1.86
C ALA A 139 3.64 16.54 2.38
N VAL A 140 2.51 16.57 1.66
CA VAL A 140 1.34 15.74 1.98
C VAL A 140 1.65 14.24 1.85
N PHE A 141 2.39 13.82 0.84
CA PHE A 141 2.81 12.42 0.70
C PHE A 141 3.69 11.97 1.87
N LEU A 142 4.67 12.78 2.25
CA LEU A 142 5.53 12.49 3.41
C LEU A 142 4.72 12.40 4.72
N TYR A 143 3.70 13.26 4.88
CA TYR A 143 2.77 13.16 5.99
C TYR A 143 1.99 11.83 5.97
N ILE A 144 1.47 11.39 4.80
CA ILE A 144 0.80 10.09 4.66
C ILE A 144 1.71 8.94 5.09
N VAL A 145 2.98 8.97 4.67
CA VAL A 145 3.98 7.96 5.05
C VAL A 145 4.23 7.98 6.55
N ALA A 146 4.41 9.16 7.13
CA ALA A 146 4.65 9.31 8.57
C ALA A 146 3.47 8.78 9.39
N VAL A 147 2.22 9.15 9.05
CA VAL A 147 1.00 8.60 9.70
C VAL A 147 0.90 7.08 9.53
N ALA A 148 1.33 6.55 8.38
CA ALA A 148 1.32 5.11 8.14
C ALA A 148 2.34 4.36 9.00
N LEU A 149 3.48 4.97 9.31
CA LEU A 149 4.53 4.38 10.15
C LEU A 149 4.24 4.50 11.64
N THR A 150 3.75 5.66 12.08
CA THR A 150 3.49 5.95 13.50
C THR A 150 2.13 5.45 13.97
N ARG A 151 1.19 5.18 13.06
CA ARG A 151 -0.24 4.90 13.34
C ARG A 151 -0.91 5.97 14.22
N SER A 152 -0.36 7.18 14.23
CA SER A 152 -0.90 8.32 14.96
C SER A 152 -1.16 9.48 14.00
N VAL A 153 -2.17 10.31 14.30
CA VAL A 153 -2.50 11.51 13.51
C VAL A 153 -1.48 12.61 13.76
N LEU A 154 -0.95 12.68 14.98
CA LEU A 154 0.11 13.60 15.37
C LEU A 154 1.46 12.89 15.26
N ILE A 155 2.36 13.45 14.46
CA ILE A 155 3.71 12.90 14.22
C ILE A 155 4.61 13.07 15.46
N VAL A 156 4.22 13.96 16.37
CA VAL A 156 4.93 14.29 17.59
C VAL A 156 4.04 13.92 18.79
N SER A 157 4.27 12.73 19.30
CA SER A 157 3.76 12.35 20.62
C SER A 157 4.79 11.44 21.28
#